data_bd4bbd17fec387ce283fc2bed6ea0d44
#
_entry.id   bd4bbd17fec387ce283fc2bed6ea0d44
#
_cell.length_a   1.000
_cell.length_b   1.000
_cell.length_c   1.000
_cell.angle_alpha   90.00
_cell.angle_beta   90.00
_cell.angle_gamma   90.00
#
_symmetry.space_group_name_H-M   'P 1'
#
loop_
_entity.id
_entity.type
_entity.pdbx_description
1 polymer ?
#
loop_
_entity_poly.entity_id
_entity_poly.type
_entity_poly.pdbx_seq_one_letter_code
_entity_poly.pdbx_strand_id
1 'polypeptide(L)'
;MTIPVKFSTVPPLASDKEEDYTFSQTDKCSLFLCQGGELDIILEDKTYHIRQGDIYISPLLMSIQIKHRSKDLKGVVLTVDIDYILTNTKKTFDPTWSFFIYENPCLSLTKEQYVHIDQLIDALRKRIAAINTSVTNTQQKIINRELVTAMGEVLCYEILSIYFARHPQQPQHKDRKNHVLQNFMVSLYQNHRTEREVTYYAQEQYLTPRYFSAIIKEKSGISALQWIIRMVIADAKQMLRSSDLSIKEIASELNFSTQSFFGKYFKQYVGISPTEYRNGKLVGQSQQSVLER
;
A
#
# COMPACT_ATOMS: atom_id res chain seq x y z
N MET A 1 -1.09 -16.71 11.71
CA MET A 1 -0.35 -15.63 11.00
C MET A 1 -1.22 -15.21 9.84
N THR A 2 -1.79 -14.04 9.88
CA THR A 2 -2.78 -13.58 8.90
C THR A 2 -2.07 -13.17 7.61
N ILE A 3 -2.54 -13.62 6.45
CA ILE A 3 -2.07 -13.13 5.15
C ILE A 3 -2.62 -11.71 5.01
N PRO A 4 -1.79 -10.69 4.77
CA PRO A 4 -2.22 -9.29 4.74
C PRO A 4 -2.88 -8.90 3.40
N VAL A 5 -3.40 -9.88 2.69
CA VAL A 5 -4.12 -9.75 1.43
C VAL A 5 -5.54 -10.25 1.65
N LYS A 6 -6.51 -9.39 1.36
CA LYS A 6 -7.93 -9.73 1.48
C LYS A 6 -8.60 -9.62 0.11
N PHE A 7 -9.44 -10.59 -0.19
CA PHE A 7 -10.36 -10.54 -1.31
C PHE A 7 -11.77 -10.28 -0.81
N SER A 8 -12.45 -9.36 -1.45
CA SER A 8 -13.88 -9.17 -1.29
C SER A 8 -14.53 -9.05 -2.66
N THR A 9 -15.76 -9.49 -2.75
CA THR A 9 -16.62 -9.19 -3.89
C THR A 9 -17.40 -7.93 -3.57
N VAL A 10 -17.79 -7.18 -4.59
CA VAL A 10 -18.68 -6.04 -4.39
C VAL A 10 -19.99 -6.56 -3.80
N PRO A 11 -20.41 -6.13 -2.59
CA PRO A 11 -21.65 -6.61 -2.00
C PRO A 11 -22.85 -6.14 -2.84
N PRO A 12 -23.95 -6.90 -2.90
CA PRO A 12 -25.19 -6.42 -3.52
C PRO A 12 -25.69 -5.16 -2.78
N LEU A 13 -26.38 -4.28 -3.49
CA LEU A 13 -27.01 -3.11 -2.88
C LEU A 13 -28.04 -3.56 -1.83
N ALA A 14 -27.91 -3.10 -0.62
CA ALA A 14 -28.82 -3.41 0.48
C ALA A 14 -30.16 -2.65 0.37
N SER A 15 -30.19 -1.55 -0.39
CA SER A 15 -31.41 -0.74 -0.64
C SER A 15 -31.25 0.10 -1.92
N ASP A 16 -32.39 0.51 -2.53
CA ASP A 16 -32.44 1.39 -3.70
C ASP A 16 -32.09 2.88 -3.38
N LYS A 17 -31.58 3.16 -2.21
CA LYS A 17 -31.12 4.51 -1.85
C LYS A 17 -29.72 4.73 -2.42
N GLU A 18 -29.56 5.75 -3.26
CA GLU A 18 -28.29 6.38 -3.59
C GLU A 18 -27.73 6.98 -2.28
N GLU A 19 -27.00 6.19 -1.53
CA GLU A 19 -26.22 6.70 -0.41
C GLU A 19 -24.84 7.03 -0.95
N ASP A 20 -24.43 8.28 -0.79
CA ASP A 20 -23.05 8.73 -1.01
C ASP A 20 -22.12 7.99 -0.02
N TYR A 21 -21.51 6.91 -0.49
CA TYR A 21 -20.52 6.18 0.29
C TYR A 21 -19.14 6.80 0.11
N THR A 22 -18.65 7.42 1.15
CA THR A 22 -17.24 7.82 1.21
C THR A 22 -16.44 6.64 1.76
N PHE A 23 -15.52 6.13 0.96
CA PHE A 23 -14.62 5.06 1.34
C PHE A 23 -13.23 5.64 1.57
N SER A 24 -12.78 5.67 2.82
CA SER A 24 -11.45 6.11 3.20
C SER A 24 -10.68 4.96 3.83
N GLN A 25 -9.59 4.54 3.21
CA GLN A 25 -8.64 3.57 3.79
C GLN A 25 -7.25 4.19 3.78
N THR A 26 -6.80 4.63 4.94
CA THR A 26 -5.48 5.28 5.10
C THR A 26 -4.31 4.29 5.21
N ASP A 27 -4.58 3.00 5.41
CA ASP A 27 -3.59 1.96 5.70
C ASP A 27 -3.54 0.84 4.65
N LYS A 28 -4.33 0.94 3.56
CA LYS A 28 -4.46 -0.12 2.55
C LYS A 28 -4.38 0.43 1.14
N CYS A 29 -3.87 -0.40 0.25
CA CYS A 29 -3.99 -0.25 -1.19
C CYS A 29 -5.05 -1.22 -1.69
N SER A 30 -5.94 -0.76 -2.55
CA SER A 30 -7.00 -1.59 -3.11
C SER A 30 -6.97 -1.55 -4.63
N LEU A 31 -7.18 -2.70 -5.22
CA LEU A 31 -7.39 -2.88 -6.65
C LEU A 31 -8.80 -3.41 -6.86
N PHE A 32 -9.56 -2.79 -7.73
CA PHE A 32 -10.87 -3.24 -8.16
C PHE A 32 -10.83 -3.63 -9.64
N LEU A 33 -11.14 -4.88 -9.94
CA LEU A 33 -11.38 -5.36 -11.30
C LEU A 33 -12.89 -5.41 -11.54
N CYS A 34 -13.40 -4.60 -12.45
CA CYS A 34 -14.81 -4.61 -12.84
C CYS A 34 -15.08 -5.76 -13.81
N GLN A 35 -15.91 -6.71 -13.36
CA GLN A 35 -16.31 -7.91 -14.12
C GLN A 35 -17.66 -7.76 -14.79
N GLY A 36 -18.44 -6.72 -14.47
CA GLY A 36 -19.74 -6.40 -15.07
C GLY A 36 -20.38 -5.19 -14.44
N GLY A 37 -21.30 -4.56 -15.13
CA GLY A 37 -21.91 -3.30 -14.71
C GLY A 37 -20.98 -2.11 -14.82
N GLU A 38 -21.31 -1.04 -14.08
CA GLU A 38 -20.56 0.21 -14.07
C GLU A 38 -20.57 0.87 -12.69
N LEU A 39 -19.50 1.65 -12.41
CA LEU A 39 -19.26 2.36 -11.15
C LEU A 39 -18.67 3.73 -11.46
N ASP A 40 -19.29 4.79 -10.97
CA ASP A 40 -18.73 6.13 -11.00
C ASP A 40 -18.18 6.51 -9.61
N ILE A 41 -16.94 6.94 -9.60
CA ILE A 41 -16.29 7.43 -8.39
C ILE A 41 -15.79 8.85 -8.58
N ILE A 42 -15.74 9.59 -7.48
CA ILE A 42 -15.11 10.90 -7.41
C ILE A 42 -13.85 10.76 -6.57
N LEU A 43 -12.72 11.15 -7.16
CA LEU A 43 -11.43 11.30 -6.50
C LEU A 43 -11.02 12.77 -6.61
N GLU A 44 -10.93 13.47 -5.49
CA GLU A 44 -10.85 14.94 -5.48
C GLU A 44 -12.01 15.56 -6.29
N ASP A 45 -11.69 16.33 -7.34
CA ASP A 45 -12.68 17.00 -8.20
C ASP A 45 -12.91 16.26 -9.53
N LYS A 46 -12.35 15.05 -9.70
CA LYS A 46 -12.45 14.28 -10.95
C LYS A 46 -13.40 13.10 -10.79
N THR A 47 -14.31 12.94 -11.75
CA THR A 47 -15.16 11.74 -11.86
C THR A 47 -14.48 10.73 -12.76
N TYR A 48 -14.41 9.47 -12.30
CA TYR A 48 -13.92 8.33 -13.06
C TYR A 48 -15.05 7.34 -13.28
N HIS A 49 -15.23 6.94 -14.56
CA HIS A 49 -16.23 5.98 -15.00
C HIS A 49 -15.56 4.62 -15.18
N ILE A 50 -15.91 3.64 -14.36
CA ILE A 50 -15.34 2.30 -14.35
C ILE A 50 -16.37 1.34 -14.93
N ARG A 51 -16.02 0.61 -15.97
CA ARG A 51 -16.87 -0.33 -16.68
C ARG A 51 -16.27 -1.72 -16.70
N GLN A 52 -17.04 -2.68 -17.23
CA GLN A 52 -16.53 -4.04 -17.41
C GLN A 52 -15.21 -4.05 -18.20
N GLY A 53 -14.20 -4.70 -17.65
CA GLY A 53 -12.86 -4.77 -18.22
C GLY A 53 -11.92 -3.68 -17.72
N ASP A 54 -12.38 -2.78 -16.85
CA ASP A 54 -11.51 -1.77 -16.23
C ASP A 54 -10.96 -2.24 -14.89
N ILE A 55 -9.73 -1.83 -14.63
CA ILE A 55 -9.13 -1.86 -13.30
C ILE A 55 -9.14 -0.45 -12.72
N TYR A 56 -9.55 -0.35 -11.46
CA TYR A 56 -9.32 0.83 -10.64
C TYR A 56 -8.32 0.48 -9.54
N ILE A 57 -7.26 1.27 -9.42
CA ILE A 57 -6.28 1.17 -8.35
C ILE A 57 -6.51 2.34 -7.42
N SER A 58 -6.93 2.06 -6.18
CA SER A 58 -7.09 3.12 -5.19
C SER A 58 -5.72 3.72 -4.87
N PRO A 59 -5.52 5.02 -5.12
CA PRO A 59 -4.30 5.69 -4.72
C PRO A 59 -4.13 5.56 -3.20
N LEU A 60 -2.89 5.47 -2.77
CA LEU A 60 -2.57 5.36 -1.36
C LEU A 60 -3.15 6.54 -0.59
N LEU A 61 -3.87 6.25 0.49
CA LEU A 61 -4.29 7.23 1.49
C LEU A 61 -5.36 8.25 1.06
N MET A 62 -6.06 7.97 -0.05
CA MET A 62 -7.10 8.87 -0.52
C MET A 62 -8.49 8.33 -0.21
N SER A 63 -9.41 9.27 0.06
CA SER A 63 -10.84 8.98 0.14
C SER A 63 -11.43 9.02 -1.26
N ILE A 64 -12.26 8.05 -1.57
CA ILE A 64 -13.09 8.04 -2.76
C ILE A 64 -14.55 8.17 -2.37
N GLN A 65 -15.31 8.92 -3.16
CA GLN A 65 -16.76 8.98 -3.04
C GLN A 65 -17.38 8.19 -4.21
N ILE A 66 -18.26 7.26 -3.89
CA ILE A 66 -19.03 6.53 -4.90
C ILE A 66 -20.22 7.40 -5.27
N LYS A 67 -20.28 7.83 -6.53
CA LYS A 67 -21.35 8.69 -7.07
C LYS A 67 -22.49 7.89 -7.67
N HIS A 68 -22.15 6.83 -8.41
CA HIS A 68 -23.12 5.96 -9.05
C HIS A 68 -22.64 4.53 -9.06
N ARG A 69 -23.57 3.60 -8.96
CA ARG A 69 -23.32 2.16 -9.04
C ARG A 69 -24.50 1.47 -9.72
N SER A 70 -24.24 0.75 -10.81
CA SER A 70 -25.27 -0.03 -11.48
C SER A 70 -25.72 -1.23 -10.64
N LYS A 71 -26.97 -1.69 -10.83
CA LYS A 71 -27.55 -2.83 -10.09
C LYS A 71 -26.85 -4.15 -10.40
N ASP A 72 -26.28 -4.27 -11.58
CA ASP A 72 -25.55 -5.44 -12.09
C ASP A 72 -24.04 -5.35 -11.87
N LEU A 73 -23.56 -4.38 -11.08
CA LEU A 73 -22.13 -4.24 -10.77
C LEU A 73 -21.58 -5.51 -10.15
N LYS A 74 -20.59 -6.07 -10.81
CA LYS A 74 -19.82 -7.23 -10.37
C LYS A 74 -18.34 -6.93 -10.46
N GLY A 75 -17.58 -7.44 -9.51
CA GLY A 75 -16.13 -7.28 -9.54
C GLY A 75 -15.45 -7.86 -8.31
N VAL A 76 -14.14 -7.89 -8.40
CA VAL A 76 -13.26 -8.36 -7.32
C VAL A 76 -12.46 -7.20 -6.79
N VAL A 77 -12.51 -7.02 -5.48
CA VAL A 77 -11.66 -6.08 -4.76
C VAL A 77 -10.54 -6.85 -4.09
N LEU A 78 -9.31 -6.55 -4.45
CA LEU A 78 -8.10 -7.01 -3.79
C LEU A 78 -7.58 -5.88 -2.90
N THR A 79 -7.47 -6.12 -1.60
CA THR A 79 -6.98 -5.14 -0.63
C THR A 79 -5.73 -5.66 0.04
N VAL A 80 -4.69 -4.84 0.10
CA VAL A 80 -3.38 -5.17 0.68
C VAL A 80 -2.98 -4.08 1.67
N ASP A 81 -2.49 -4.48 2.84
CA ASP A 81 -1.98 -3.53 3.83
C ASP A 81 -0.72 -2.83 3.30
N ILE A 82 -0.66 -1.50 3.42
CA ILE A 82 0.46 -0.70 2.92
C ILE A 82 1.79 -1.10 3.56
N ASP A 83 1.79 -1.40 4.85
CA ASP A 83 2.99 -1.86 5.57
C ASP A 83 3.52 -3.18 5.01
N TYR A 84 2.62 -4.04 4.50
CA TYR A 84 3.02 -5.27 3.83
C TYR A 84 3.64 -4.98 2.47
N ILE A 85 3.07 -4.08 1.68
CA ILE A 85 3.63 -3.65 0.40
C ILE A 85 5.03 -3.07 0.64
N LEU A 86 5.17 -2.07 1.51
CA LEU A 86 6.45 -1.44 1.81
C LEU A 86 7.50 -2.42 2.33
N THR A 87 7.09 -3.43 3.12
CA THR A 87 8.01 -4.41 3.71
C THR A 87 8.48 -5.48 2.72
N ASN A 88 7.63 -5.91 1.78
CA ASN A 88 7.91 -7.08 0.94
C ASN A 88 8.19 -6.73 -0.52
N THR A 89 7.78 -5.57 -1.01
CA THR A 89 7.94 -5.18 -2.42
C THR A 89 8.99 -4.09 -2.63
N LYS A 90 9.94 -3.96 -1.70
CA LYS A 90 10.93 -2.89 -1.70
C LYS A 90 11.80 -2.83 -2.97
N LYS A 91 12.06 -3.96 -3.62
CA LYS A 91 12.76 -4.00 -4.91
C LYS A 91 11.88 -3.57 -6.09
N THR A 92 10.57 -3.61 -5.90
CA THR A 92 9.56 -3.44 -6.94
C THR A 92 8.83 -2.11 -6.80
N PHE A 93 8.74 -1.57 -5.58
CA PHE A 93 7.98 -0.37 -5.28
C PHE A 93 8.87 0.86 -5.45
N ASP A 94 8.76 1.51 -6.59
CA ASP A 94 9.24 2.87 -6.76
C ASP A 94 8.11 3.84 -6.35
N PRO A 95 8.33 4.71 -5.36
CA PRO A 95 7.34 5.71 -4.94
C PRO A 95 6.82 6.57 -6.10
N THR A 96 7.62 6.77 -7.13
CA THR A 96 7.21 7.53 -8.31
C THR A 96 6.02 6.88 -9.03
N TRP A 97 5.90 5.54 -9.01
CA TRP A 97 4.77 4.82 -9.61
C TRP A 97 3.44 5.14 -8.94
N SER A 98 3.45 5.42 -7.62
CA SER A 98 2.25 5.81 -6.89
C SER A 98 1.63 7.09 -7.45
N PHE A 99 2.46 8.01 -7.96
CA PHE A 99 1.99 9.26 -8.57
C PHE A 99 1.39 9.04 -9.96
N PHE A 100 2.00 8.15 -10.75
CA PHE A 100 1.41 7.79 -12.05
C PHE A 100 0.02 7.19 -11.87
N ILE A 101 -0.12 6.26 -10.92
CA ILE A 101 -1.39 5.63 -10.59
C ILE A 101 -2.38 6.67 -10.06
N TYR A 102 -1.91 7.61 -9.23
CA TYR A 102 -2.74 8.68 -8.71
C TYR A 102 -3.35 9.56 -9.80
N GLU A 103 -2.57 9.93 -10.81
CA GLU A 103 -3.06 10.75 -11.92
C GLU A 103 -4.03 10.01 -12.83
N ASN A 104 -3.87 8.70 -12.96
CA ASN A 104 -4.65 7.85 -13.85
C ASN A 104 -5.03 6.53 -13.13
N PRO A 105 -5.90 6.58 -12.11
CA PRO A 105 -6.19 5.41 -11.28
C PRO A 105 -7.01 4.33 -12.01
N CYS A 106 -7.53 4.64 -13.20
CA CYS A 106 -8.31 3.71 -14.03
C CYS A 106 -7.49 3.23 -15.22
N LEU A 107 -7.52 1.93 -15.46
CA LEU A 107 -6.85 1.27 -16.57
C LEU A 107 -7.84 0.37 -17.30
N SER A 108 -8.19 0.70 -18.55
CA SER A 108 -9.06 -0.16 -19.38
C SER A 108 -8.23 -1.27 -20.04
N LEU A 109 -8.61 -2.53 -19.85
CA LEU A 109 -7.89 -3.68 -20.39
C LEU A 109 -8.41 -4.08 -21.77
N THR A 110 -7.54 -4.66 -22.63
CA THR A 110 -8.01 -5.44 -23.79
C THR A 110 -8.65 -6.74 -23.30
N LYS A 111 -9.39 -7.43 -24.15
CA LYS A 111 -10.00 -8.73 -23.81
C LYS A 111 -8.96 -9.76 -23.36
N GLU A 112 -7.80 -9.79 -24.02
CA GLU A 112 -6.71 -10.72 -23.68
C GLU A 112 -6.08 -10.36 -22.33
N GLN A 113 -5.80 -9.06 -22.11
CA GLN A 113 -5.29 -8.55 -20.85
C GLN A 113 -6.26 -8.83 -19.69
N TYR A 114 -7.58 -8.60 -19.92
CA TYR A 114 -8.60 -8.88 -18.93
C TYR A 114 -8.59 -10.36 -18.51
N VAL A 115 -8.63 -11.28 -19.48
CA VAL A 115 -8.62 -12.72 -19.21
C VAL A 115 -7.37 -13.11 -18.43
N HIS A 116 -6.21 -12.61 -18.82
CA HIS A 116 -4.94 -12.89 -18.14
C HIS A 116 -4.93 -12.39 -16.68
N ILE A 117 -5.31 -11.14 -16.45
CA ILE A 117 -5.36 -10.53 -15.11
C ILE A 117 -6.41 -11.23 -14.23
N ASP A 118 -7.59 -11.53 -14.76
CA ASP A 118 -8.66 -12.24 -14.03
C ASP A 118 -8.20 -13.65 -13.59
N GLN A 119 -7.48 -14.36 -14.46
CA GLN A 119 -6.88 -15.66 -14.13
C GLN A 119 -5.83 -15.56 -13.02
N LEU A 120 -4.97 -14.55 -13.03
CA LEU A 120 -3.97 -14.32 -11.99
C LEU A 120 -4.63 -14.01 -10.64
N ILE A 121 -5.65 -13.16 -10.65
CA ILE A 121 -6.45 -12.82 -9.46
C ILE A 121 -7.14 -14.07 -8.90
N ASP A 122 -7.76 -14.88 -9.75
CA ASP A 122 -8.46 -16.11 -9.34
C ASP A 122 -7.48 -17.16 -8.77
N ALA A 123 -6.32 -17.33 -9.40
CA ALA A 123 -5.26 -18.21 -8.92
C ALA A 123 -4.76 -17.78 -7.53
N LEU A 124 -4.50 -16.48 -7.32
CA LEU A 124 -4.08 -15.91 -6.05
C LEU A 124 -5.17 -16.12 -4.98
N ARG A 125 -6.43 -15.86 -5.31
CA ARG A 125 -7.59 -16.06 -4.43
C ARG A 125 -7.71 -17.52 -3.98
N LYS A 126 -7.63 -18.48 -4.91
CA LYS A 126 -7.66 -19.91 -4.63
C LYS A 126 -6.52 -20.34 -3.72
N ARG A 127 -5.31 -19.83 -3.95
CA ARG A 127 -4.15 -20.11 -3.11
C ARG A 127 -4.35 -19.62 -1.68
N ILE A 128 -4.85 -18.41 -1.49
CA ILE A 128 -5.12 -17.85 -0.15
C ILE A 128 -6.21 -18.64 0.56
N ALA A 129 -7.28 -19.02 -0.14
CA ALA A 129 -8.33 -19.86 0.43
C ALA A 129 -7.81 -21.23 0.90
N ALA A 130 -6.97 -21.87 0.08
CA ALA A 130 -6.38 -23.18 0.42
C ALA A 130 -5.46 -23.13 1.66
N ILE A 131 -4.76 -22.02 1.89
CA ILE A 131 -3.90 -21.85 3.08
C ILE A 131 -4.72 -21.81 4.36
N ASN A 132 -5.89 -21.19 4.33
CA ASN A 132 -6.73 -21.03 5.52
C ASN A 132 -7.38 -22.33 5.98
N THR A 133 -7.44 -23.36 5.12
CA THR A 133 -8.19 -24.59 5.39
C THR A 133 -7.35 -25.81 5.80
N SER A 134 -6.05 -25.87 5.52
CA SER A 134 -5.35 -27.16 5.52
C SER A 134 -3.91 -27.21 6.02
N VAL A 135 -3.35 -26.15 6.64
CA VAL A 135 -1.90 -26.14 6.92
C VAL A 135 -1.56 -26.37 8.39
N THR A 136 -1.00 -27.55 8.67
CA THR A 136 -0.50 -27.95 10.00
C THR A 136 1.02 -27.77 10.17
N ASN A 137 1.80 -27.82 9.06
CA ASN A 137 3.26 -27.79 9.09
C ASN A 137 3.82 -26.37 8.95
N THR A 138 4.77 -26.00 9.82
CA THR A 138 5.43 -24.68 9.84
C THR A 138 6.16 -24.35 8.52
N GLN A 139 6.87 -25.33 7.94
CA GLN A 139 7.58 -25.14 6.68
C GLN A 139 6.61 -24.85 5.54
N GLN A 140 5.49 -25.55 5.48
CA GLN A 140 4.47 -25.32 4.46
C GLN A 140 3.79 -23.96 4.61
N LYS A 141 3.64 -23.46 5.84
CA LYS A 141 3.16 -22.08 6.10
C LYS A 141 4.12 -21.04 5.53
N ILE A 142 5.43 -21.22 5.69
CA ILE A 142 6.44 -20.34 5.15
C ILE A 142 6.39 -20.35 3.62
N ILE A 143 6.44 -21.53 2.99
CA ILE A 143 6.40 -21.67 1.52
C ILE A 143 5.12 -21.08 0.95
N ASN A 144 3.98 -21.31 1.56
CA ASN A 144 2.71 -20.78 1.09
C ASN A 144 2.66 -19.24 1.17
N ARG A 145 3.23 -18.65 2.21
CA ARG A 145 3.35 -17.20 2.31
C ARG A 145 4.23 -16.63 1.19
N GLU A 146 5.39 -17.22 0.96
CA GLU A 146 6.30 -16.79 -0.12
C GLU A 146 5.62 -16.93 -1.50
N LEU A 147 4.86 -18.00 -1.71
CA LEU A 147 4.08 -18.19 -2.95
C LEU A 147 3.02 -17.09 -3.14
N VAL A 148 2.27 -16.75 -2.09
CA VAL A 148 1.28 -15.67 -2.16
C VAL A 148 1.96 -14.33 -2.44
N THR A 149 3.10 -14.08 -1.82
CA THR A 149 3.90 -12.87 -2.08
C THR A 149 4.35 -12.80 -3.54
N ALA A 150 4.97 -13.88 -4.05
CA ALA A 150 5.44 -13.95 -5.43
C ALA A 150 4.28 -13.81 -6.45
N MET A 151 3.14 -14.43 -6.20
CA MET A 151 1.96 -14.28 -7.07
C MET A 151 1.41 -12.85 -7.05
N GLY A 152 1.43 -12.19 -5.89
CA GLY A 152 1.07 -10.78 -5.75
C GLY A 152 2.03 -9.86 -6.49
N GLU A 153 3.33 -10.13 -6.44
CA GLU A 153 4.34 -9.41 -7.20
C GLU A 153 4.15 -9.57 -8.72
N VAL A 154 3.91 -10.80 -9.19
CA VAL A 154 3.60 -11.05 -10.62
C VAL A 154 2.39 -10.24 -11.05
N LEU A 155 1.27 -10.29 -10.30
CA LEU A 155 0.08 -9.50 -10.62
C LEU A 155 0.38 -8.00 -10.66
N CYS A 156 1.18 -7.49 -9.72
CA CYS A 156 1.58 -6.09 -9.67
C CYS A 156 2.39 -5.70 -10.92
N TYR A 157 3.40 -6.50 -11.29
CA TYR A 157 4.22 -6.23 -12.47
C TYR A 157 3.44 -6.30 -13.78
N GLU A 158 2.52 -7.24 -13.92
CA GLU A 158 1.66 -7.34 -15.11
C GLU A 158 0.80 -6.08 -15.26
N ILE A 159 0.18 -5.62 -14.18
CA ILE A 159 -0.61 -4.39 -14.19
C ILE A 159 0.25 -3.17 -14.51
N LEU A 160 1.43 -3.05 -13.88
CA LEU A 160 2.37 -1.95 -14.14
C LEU A 160 2.90 -1.98 -15.58
N SER A 161 3.17 -3.17 -16.13
CA SER A 161 3.58 -3.34 -17.52
C SER A 161 2.54 -2.79 -18.49
N ILE A 162 1.28 -3.15 -18.28
CA ILE A 162 0.15 -2.63 -19.08
C ILE A 162 0.00 -1.11 -18.90
N TYR A 163 0.14 -0.65 -17.67
CA TYR A 163 0.00 0.75 -17.30
C TYR A 163 1.05 1.62 -18.00
N PHE A 164 2.33 1.28 -17.89
CA PHE A 164 3.42 2.05 -18.49
C PHE A 164 3.47 1.94 -20.01
N ALA A 165 3.00 0.84 -20.59
CA ALA A 165 2.86 0.73 -22.04
C ALA A 165 1.86 1.76 -22.60
N ARG A 166 0.85 2.14 -21.82
CA ARG A 166 -0.18 3.12 -22.23
C ARG A 166 0.16 4.56 -21.85
N HIS A 167 0.98 4.76 -20.84
CA HIS A 167 1.37 6.06 -20.32
C HIS A 167 2.90 6.24 -20.37
N PRO A 168 3.50 6.32 -21.58
CA PRO A 168 4.96 6.33 -21.73
C PRO A 168 5.61 7.66 -21.27
N GLN A 169 4.83 8.69 -20.99
CA GLN A 169 5.35 10.00 -20.59
C GLN A 169 5.29 10.20 -19.07
N GLN A 170 6.32 10.86 -18.53
CA GLN A 170 6.34 11.24 -17.12
C GLN A 170 5.18 12.19 -16.79
N PRO A 171 4.57 12.07 -15.60
CA PRO A 171 3.49 12.95 -15.18
C PRO A 171 3.95 14.39 -15.15
N GLN A 172 3.25 15.26 -15.85
CA GLN A 172 3.39 16.70 -15.68
C GLN A 172 2.42 17.14 -14.58
N HIS A 173 2.88 17.21 -13.35
CA HIS A 173 2.08 17.73 -12.26
C HIS A 173 1.85 19.23 -12.43
N LYS A 174 0.60 19.64 -12.67
CA LYS A 174 0.22 21.06 -12.69
C LYS A 174 0.06 21.64 -11.29
N ASP A 175 -0.08 20.81 -10.25
CA ASP A 175 -0.30 21.24 -8.86
C ASP A 175 1.02 21.20 -8.07
N ARG A 176 1.45 22.38 -7.58
CA ARG A 176 2.64 22.54 -6.75
C ARG A 176 2.61 21.65 -5.49
N LYS A 177 1.44 21.46 -4.88
CA LYS A 177 1.32 20.60 -3.68
C LYS A 177 1.58 19.13 -4.01
N ASN A 178 1.13 18.65 -5.18
CA ASN A 178 1.42 17.31 -5.64
C ASN A 178 2.92 17.10 -5.87
N HIS A 179 3.62 18.11 -6.43
CA HIS A 179 5.09 18.09 -6.53
C HIS A 179 5.77 17.98 -5.17
N VAL A 180 5.27 18.72 -4.17
CA VAL A 180 5.82 18.66 -2.80
C VAL A 180 5.69 17.24 -2.23
N LEU A 181 4.53 16.60 -2.39
CA LEU A 181 4.33 15.22 -1.95
C LEU A 181 5.24 14.25 -2.72
N GLN A 182 5.31 14.37 -4.04
CA GLN A 182 6.17 13.54 -4.88
C GLN A 182 7.64 13.62 -4.45
N ASN A 183 8.19 14.83 -4.39
CA ASN A 183 9.57 15.03 -3.97
C ASN A 183 9.83 14.48 -2.57
N PHE A 184 8.88 14.66 -1.65
CA PHE A 184 8.96 14.06 -0.32
C PHE A 184 9.04 12.53 -0.37
N MET A 185 8.18 11.87 -1.15
CA MET A 185 8.16 10.41 -1.23
C MET A 185 9.47 9.86 -1.84
N VAL A 186 9.99 10.54 -2.88
CA VAL A 186 11.29 10.17 -3.49
C VAL A 186 12.42 10.35 -2.48
N SER A 187 12.50 11.51 -1.83
CA SER A 187 13.53 11.79 -0.82
C SER A 187 13.41 10.85 0.38
N LEU A 188 12.18 10.58 0.84
CA LEU A 188 11.92 9.64 1.92
C LEU A 188 12.40 8.23 1.58
N TYR A 189 12.11 7.75 0.38
CA TYR A 189 12.57 6.44 -0.07
C TYR A 189 14.11 6.33 -0.05
N GLN A 190 14.78 7.39 -0.45
CA GLN A 190 16.25 7.45 -0.52
C GLN A 190 16.89 7.62 0.87
N ASN A 191 16.30 8.45 1.73
CA ASN A 191 16.97 8.98 2.93
C ASN A 191 16.40 8.52 4.29
N HIS A 192 15.26 7.79 4.33
CA HIS A 192 14.60 7.43 5.60
C HIS A 192 15.46 6.65 6.59
N ARG A 193 16.54 6.00 6.15
CA ARG A 193 17.47 5.29 7.03
C ARG A 193 18.32 6.24 7.85
N THR A 194 18.71 7.37 7.26
CA THR A 194 19.59 8.37 7.87
C THR A 194 18.81 9.54 8.43
N GLU A 195 17.76 9.99 7.73
CA GLU A 195 17.02 11.20 8.02
C GLU A 195 15.62 10.88 8.56
N ARG A 196 15.35 11.27 9.81
CA ARG A 196 14.07 11.01 10.49
C ARG A 196 13.30 12.27 10.87
N GLU A 197 13.94 13.42 10.68
CA GLU A 197 13.36 14.70 11.04
C GLU A 197 12.58 15.30 9.87
N VAL A 198 11.33 15.68 10.12
CA VAL A 198 10.49 16.35 9.12
C VAL A 198 11.15 17.61 8.56
N THR A 199 11.96 18.26 9.41
CA THR A 199 12.71 19.47 9.06
C THR A 199 13.66 19.26 7.88
N TYR A 200 14.33 18.11 7.81
CA TYR A 200 15.20 17.75 6.69
C TYR A 200 14.44 17.79 5.36
N TYR A 201 13.35 17.07 5.25
CA TYR A 201 12.54 16.97 4.02
C TYR A 201 11.87 18.29 3.63
N ALA A 202 11.51 19.10 4.63
CA ALA A 202 10.97 20.43 4.38
C ALA A 202 12.04 21.38 3.82
N GLN A 203 13.26 21.33 4.36
CA GLN A 203 14.39 22.16 3.91
C GLN A 203 14.83 21.83 2.49
N GLU A 204 14.85 20.54 2.10
CA GLU A 204 15.15 20.14 0.73
C GLU A 204 14.22 20.80 -0.30
N GLN A 205 13.01 21.16 0.13
CA GLN A 205 12.02 21.78 -0.74
C GLN A 205 11.83 23.30 -0.48
N TYR A 206 12.73 23.90 0.32
CA TYR A 206 12.69 25.31 0.69
C TYR A 206 11.36 25.73 1.35
N LEU A 207 10.77 24.80 2.16
CA LEU A 207 9.52 25.02 2.86
C LEU A 207 9.74 25.03 4.38
N THR A 208 8.86 25.75 5.10
CA THR A 208 8.81 25.62 6.56
C THR A 208 8.25 24.25 6.93
N PRO A 209 8.73 23.59 8.03
CA PRO A 209 8.22 22.29 8.46
C PRO A 209 6.72 22.24 8.69
N ARG A 210 6.14 23.36 9.16
CA ARG A 210 4.70 23.49 9.39
C ARG A 210 3.91 23.44 8.08
N TYR A 211 4.32 24.26 7.09
CA TYR A 211 3.64 24.30 5.80
C TYR A 211 3.83 23.01 5.02
N PHE A 212 5.04 22.47 5.03
CA PHE A 212 5.35 21.17 4.45
C PHE A 212 4.45 20.05 5.03
N SER A 213 4.39 19.93 6.38
CA SER A 213 3.57 18.92 7.05
C SER A 213 2.08 19.06 6.74
N ALA A 214 1.60 20.30 6.59
CA ALA A 214 0.21 20.54 6.20
C ALA A 214 -0.09 20.01 4.79
N ILE A 215 0.80 20.28 3.82
CA ILE A 215 0.67 19.78 2.44
C ILE A 215 0.70 18.24 2.42
N ILE A 216 1.69 17.64 3.09
CA ILE A 216 1.81 16.18 3.10
C ILE A 216 0.54 15.55 3.70
N LYS A 217 0.05 16.06 4.83
CA LYS A 217 -1.18 15.55 5.44
C LYS A 217 -2.42 15.78 4.58
N GLU A 218 -2.54 16.95 3.95
CA GLU A 218 -3.66 17.27 3.03
C GLU A 218 -3.70 16.29 1.85
N LYS A 219 -2.52 16.05 1.23
CA LYS A 219 -2.42 15.28 -0.01
C LYS A 219 -2.32 13.76 0.21
N SER A 220 -1.82 13.31 1.34
CA SER A 220 -1.62 11.88 1.63
C SER A 220 -2.49 11.32 2.75
N GLY A 221 -3.26 12.15 3.44
CA GLY A 221 -4.10 11.75 4.57
C GLY A 221 -3.36 11.52 5.88
N ILE A 222 -2.03 11.30 5.87
CA ILE A 222 -1.22 11.10 7.07
C ILE A 222 -0.06 12.11 7.15
N SER A 223 0.46 12.32 8.35
CA SER A 223 1.54 13.28 8.56
C SER A 223 2.87 12.80 7.95
N ALA A 224 3.75 13.75 7.61
CA ALA A 224 5.10 13.43 7.14
C ALA A 224 5.87 12.56 8.14
N LEU A 225 5.73 12.83 9.45
CA LEU A 225 6.35 12.00 10.49
C LEU A 225 5.84 10.56 10.46
N GLN A 226 4.55 10.34 10.28
CA GLN A 226 3.99 8.99 10.16
C GLN A 226 4.52 8.24 8.93
N TRP A 227 4.73 8.93 7.80
CA TRP A 227 5.40 8.35 6.64
C TRP A 227 6.83 7.92 6.93
N ILE A 228 7.62 8.78 7.59
CA ILE A 228 9.00 8.47 7.98
C ILE A 228 9.03 7.23 8.89
N ILE A 229 8.19 7.21 9.91
CA ILE A 229 8.09 6.07 10.84
C ILE A 229 7.75 4.78 10.10
N ARG A 230 6.74 4.80 9.22
CA ARG A 230 6.33 3.62 8.44
C ARG A 230 7.47 3.06 7.59
N MET A 231 8.22 3.93 6.90
CA MET A 231 9.35 3.50 6.08
C MET A 231 10.47 2.86 6.90
N VAL A 232 10.85 3.49 8.02
CA VAL A 232 11.88 2.96 8.93
C VAL A 232 11.46 1.62 9.52
N ILE A 233 10.21 1.49 9.95
CA ILE A 233 9.68 0.25 10.52
C ILE A 233 9.55 -0.85 9.46
N ALA A 234 9.18 -0.51 8.22
CA ALA A 234 9.13 -1.47 7.12
C ALA A 234 10.52 -2.07 6.83
N ASP A 235 11.56 -1.22 6.78
CA ASP A 235 12.94 -1.67 6.62
C ASP A 235 13.40 -2.54 7.79
N ALA A 236 13.13 -2.10 9.01
CA ALA A 236 13.46 -2.87 10.20
C ALA A 236 12.82 -4.26 10.17
N LYS A 237 11.53 -4.35 9.82
CA LYS A 237 10.80 -5.62 9.68
C LYS A 237 11.42 -6.52 8.60
N GLN A 238 11.79 -5.94 7.45
CA GLN A 238 12.43 -6.69 6.38
C GLN A 238 13.79 -7.24 6.80
N MET A 239 14.66 -6.40 7.38
CA MET A 239 15.98 -6.84 7.84
C MET A 239 15.87 -7.91 8.93
N LEU A 240 14.93 -7.78 9.87
CA LEU A 240 14.69 -8.77 10.91
C LEU A 240 14.24 -10.13 10.37
N ARG A 241 13.62 -10.20 9.19
CA ARG A 241 13.13 -11.44 8.56
C ARG A 241 14.11 -12.07 7.60
N SER A 242 14.81 -11.26 6.83
CA SER A 242 15.51 -11.70 5.61
C SER A 242 17.02 -11.54 5.68
N SER A 243 17.59 -11.11 6.80
CA SER A 243 19.05 -11.01 6.95
C SER A 243 19.54 -11.74 8.18
N ASP A 244 20.80 -12.18 8.13
CA ASP A 244 21.52 -12.76 9.26
C ASP A 244 22.12 -11.69 10.19
N LEU A 245 21.88 -10.41 9.90
CA LEU A 245 22.37 -9.29 10.71
C LEU A 245 21.87 -9.39 12.15
N SER A 246 22.74 -9.15 13.11
CA SER A 246 22.38 -9.02 14.52
C SER A 246 21.46 -7.80 14.72
N ILE A 247 20.73 -7.75 15.83
CA ILE A 247 19.90 -6.58 16.19
C ILE A 247 20.73 -5.30 16.27
N LYS A 248 22.01 -5.43 16.71
CA LYS A 248 22.96 -4.32 16.78
C LYS A 248 23.34 -3.81 15.38
N GLU A 249 23.61 -4.71 14.45
CA GLU A 249 23.93 -4.34 13.07
C GLU A 249 22.72 -3.70 12.36
N ILE A 250 21.51 -4.24 12.55
CA ILE A 250 20.28 -3.61 12.03
C ILE A 250 20.09 -2.19 12.59
N ALA A 251 20.35 -2.00 13.91
CA ALA A 251 20.30 -0.67 14.50
C ALA A 251 21.29 0.29 13.84
N SER A 252 22.50 -0.20 13.53
CA SER A 252 23.54 0.57 12.82
C SER A 252 23.15 0.89 11.39
N GLU A 253 22.66 -0.11 10.62
CA GLU A 253 22.19 0.06 9.24
C GLU A 253 21.03 1.07 9.11
N LEU A 254 20.19 1.12 10.13
CA LEU A 254 19.11 2.09 10.23
C LEU A 254 19.54 3.38 10.94
N ASN A 255 20.86 3.62 11.12
CA ASN A 255 21.41 4.83 11.73
C ASN A 255 20.81 5.19 13.11
N PHE A 256 20.56 4.17 13.95
CA PHE A 256 20.23 4.41 15.36
C PHE A 256 21.50 4.51 16.19
N SER A 257 21.55 5.47 17.11
CA SER A 257 22.71 5.70 17.97
C SER A 257 23.07 4.49 18.84
N THR A 258 22.09 3.69 19.24
CA THR A 258 22.27 2.47 20.02
C THR A 258 21.22 1.41 19.68
N GLN A 259 21.58 0.13 19.90
CA GLN A 259 20.65 -0.99 19.83
C GLN A 259 19.45 -0.80 20.78
N SER A 260 19.67 -0.24 21.96
CA SER A 260 18.62 -0.01 22.95
C SER A 260 17.61 1.04 22.47
N PHE A 261 18.08 2.09 21.82
CA PHE A 261 17.20 3.11 21.25
C PHE A 261 16.37 2.54 20.08
N PHE A 262 16.99 1.78 19.18
CA PHE A 262 16.29 1.03 18.14
C PHE A 262 15.22 0.09 18.72
N GLY A 263 15.58 -0.68 19.77
CA GLY A 263 14.66 -1.60 20.42
C GLY A 263 13.42 -0.90 21.01
N LYS A 264 13.61 0.25 21.66
CA LYS A 264 12.50 1.07 22.19
C LYS A 264 11.64 1.64 21.07
N TYR A 265 12.27 2.19 20.03
CA TYR A 265 11.58 2.74 18.88
C TYR A 265 10.74 1.67 18.17
N PHE A 266 11.34 0.53 17.84
CA PHE A 266 10.63 -0.58 17.18
C PHE A 266 9.45 -1.09 18.03
N LYS A 267 9.68 -1.30 19.36
CA LYS A 267 8.61 -1.73 20.26
C LYS A 267 7.48 -0.71 20.38
N GLN A 268 7.78 0.58 20.36
CA GLN A 268 6.79 1.65 20.40
C GLN A 268 5.80 1.56 19.23
N TYR A 269 6.30 1.29 18.01
CA TYR A 269 5.49 1.31 16.80
C TYR A 269 5.00 -0.08 16.33
N VAL A 270 5.63 -1.16 16.79
CA VAL A 270 5.26 -2.53 16.42
C VAL A 270 4.58 -3.29 17.57
N GLY A 271 4.73 -2.83 18.80
CA GLY A 271 4.13 -3.44 19.99
C GLY A 271 4.98 -4.52 20.66
N ILE A 272 5.92 -5.12 19.93
CA ILE A 272 6.85 -6.16 20.43
C ILE A 272 8.30 -5.77 20.12
N SER A 273 9.25 -6.37 20.85
CA SER A 273 10.68 -6.12 20.62
C SER A 273 11.16 -6.68 19.28
N PRO A 274 12.29 -6.16 18.73
CA PRO A 274 12.90 -6.71 17.51
C PRO A 274 13.22 -8.20 17.61
N THR A 275 13.70 -8.66 18.77
CA THR A 275 14.02 -10.08 19.01
C THR A 275 12.76 -10.95 19.00
N GLU A 276 11.69 -10.51 19.65
CA GLU A 276 10.41 -11.22 19.63
C GLU A 276 9.83 -11.28 18.22
N TYR A 277 9.95 -10.19 17.46
CA TYR A 277 9.50 -10.13 16.07
C TYR A 277 10.28 -11.12 15.19
N ARG A 278 11.61 -11.18 15.31
CA ARG A 278 12.48 -12.13 14.59
C ARG A 278 12.12 -13.58 14.92
N ASN A 279 11.83 -13.88 16.18
CA ASN A 279 11.46 -15.23 16.64
C ASN A 279 10.02 -15.62 16.32
N GLY A 280 9.30 -14.83 15.53
CA GLY A 280 7.95 -15.14 15.04
C GLY A 280 6.84 -14.95 16.06
N LYS A 281 7.06 -14.24 17.17
CA LYS A 281 5.98 -13.83 18.06
C LYS A 281 5.02 -12.90 17.33
N LEU A 282 3.74 -13.26 17.29
CA LEU A 282 2.70 -12.46 16.66
C LEU A 282 2.41 -11.21 17.51
N VAL A 283 2.27 -10.08 16.84
CA VAL A 283 1.72 -8.86 17.44
C VAL A 283 0.26 -9.12 17.77
N GLY A 284 -0.11 -9.05 19.05
CA GLY A 284 -1.53 -9.06 19.44
C GLY A 284 -2.27 -7.88 18.81
N GLN A 285 -3.52 -8.06 18.42
CA GLN A 285 -4.38 -7.09 17.71
C GLN A 285 -4.70 -5.79 18.47
N SER A 286 -3.97 -5.45 19.52
CA SER A 286 -4.39 -4.46 20.53
C SER A 286 -3.82 -3.06 20.38
N GLN A 287 -3.13 -2.67 19.31
CA GLN A 287 -2.55 -1.33 19.23
C GLN A 287 -2.67 -0.65 17.85
N GLN A 288 -3.90 -0.55 17.34
CA GLN A 288 -4.20 0.40 16.26
C GLN A 288 -4.25 1.86 16.74
N SER A 289 -4.27 2.12 18.04
CA SER A 289 -4.54 3.43 18.65
C SER A 289 -3.33 4.35 18.86
N VAL A 290 -2.11 3.92 18.59
CA VAL A 290 -0.89 4.74 18.86
C VAL A 290 -0.50 5.63 17.67
N LEU A 291 -1.00 5.36 16.48
CA LEU A 291 -0.73 6.16 15.27
C LEU A 291 -1.73 7.31 15.03
N GLU A 292 -2.76 7.41 15.88
CA GLU A 292 -3.82 8.46 15.78
C GLU A 292 -3.60 9.64 16.73
N ARG A 293 -2.47 9.71 17.44
CA ARG A 293 -2.14 10.85 18.31
C ARG A 293 -1.07 11.76 17.73
#